data_b711140b5edb95a1a4c42a54ff94b3db
#
_entry.id   b711140b5edb95a1a4c42a54ff94b3db
#
_cell.length_a   1.000
_cell.length_b   1.000
_cell.length_c   1.000
_cell.angle_alpha   90.00
_cell.angle_beta   90.00
_cell.angle_gamma   90.00
#
_symmetry.space_group_name_H-M   'P 1'
#
loop_
_entity.id
_entity.type
_entity.pdbx_description
1 polymer ?
#
loop_
_entity_poly.entity_id
_entity_poly.type
_entity_poly.pdbx_seq_one_letter_code
_entity_poly.pdbx_strand_id
1 'polypeptide(L)'
;MTSLPAQYATGNRLTLGSRTSALAIWQSRHIIAALQTAWPGLECEIEPFVTQGDKTLDRPLPEIGGKGLFTLELENGLRQGRIDLAVHSLKDLPVDDAPGLTVGAIVGRADVRDVLVAKGGLTLADLPAGALLGTSSLRRQAQLLAVRPDLTIRSIRGNVETRIHKTLHGEYDATLLAAAGVTRLGLDGQISQWLSLEVMLPAPGQGALAVQCRADDARTLGLLAAIHNGAVAQAVTAERAFLSGLGGGCSLPVGAYAIVSAGTIHLTGLVAAVDGSRVIRVEGSGPSPHELGASLAEAAKSQGALELFG
;
A
#
# COMPACT_ATOMS: atom_id res chain seq x y z
N MET A 1 -29.53 6.17 14.31
CA MET A 1 -28.84 5.00 14.87
C MET A 1 -29.47 3.77 14.24
N THR A 2 -28.83 3.23 13.23
CA THR A 2 -29.28 1.98 12.57
C THR A 2 -28.87 0.82 13.49
N SER A 3 -29.85 0.15 14.10
CA SER A 3 -29.61 -1.13 14.78
C SER A 3 -29.13 -2.15 13.76
N LEU A 4 -28.27 -3.08 14.18
CA LEU A 4 -27.90 -4.26 13.36
C LEU A 4 -29.19 -4.87 12.78
N PRO A 5 -29.28 -5.02 11.45
CA PRO A 5 -30.42 -5.73 10.85
C PRO A 5 -30.56 -7.10 11.47
N ALA A 6 -31.80 -7.56 11.71
CA ALA A 6 -32.09 -8.83 12.39
C ALA A 6 -31.36 -10.04 11.80
N GLN A 7 -31.07 -10.00 10.49
CA GLN A 7 -30.27 -11.01 9.77
C GLN A 7 -28.81 -11.11 10.22
N TYR A 8 -28.27 -10.11 10.94
CA TYR A 8 -26.90 -10.10 11.49
C TYR A 8 -26.87 -10.25 13.02
N ALA A 9 -28.04 -10.42 13.66
CA ALA A 9 -28.19 -10.49 15.12
C ALA A 9 -27.66 -11.78 15.75
N THR A 10 -27.48 -12.86 14.97
CA THR A 10 -26.85 -14.09 15.44
C THR A 10 -25.33 -13.98 15.28
N GLY A 11 -24.63 -13.69 16.39
CA GLY A 11 -23.18 -13.55 16.41
C GLY A 11 -22.74 -12.09 16.30
N ASN A 12 -22.89 -11.34 17.37
CA ASN A 12 -22.51 -9.91 17.44
C ASN A 12 -20.98 -9.67 17.51
N ARG A 13 -20.17 -10.65 17.10
CA ARG A 13 -18.71 -10.62 17.23
C ARG A 13 -18.02 -10.85 15.89
N LEU A 14 -16.92 -10.13 15.67
CA LEU A 14 -15.97 -10.33 14.57
C LEU A 14 -14.54 -10.47 15.11
N THR A 15 -13.79 -11.39 14.57
CA THR A 15 -12.37 -11.56 14.86
C THR A 15 -11.53 -11.03 13.69
N LEU A 16 -10.70 -10.04 13.96
CA LEU A 16 -9.81 -9.42 12.97
C LEU A 16 -8.39 -9.97 13.12
N GLY A 17 -7.86 -10.58 12.08
CA GLY A 17 -6.45 -10.91 12.00
C GLY A 17 -5.61 -9.66 11.76
N SER A 18 -4.54 -9.52 12.52
CA SER A 18 -3.59 -8.41 12.38
C SER A 18 -2.16 -8.88 12.53
N ARG A 19 -1.24 -8.29 11.75
CA ARG A 19 0.19 -8.41 12.06
C ARG A 19 0.49 -7.69 13.36
N THR A 20 1.61 -8.04 14.00
CA THR A 20 1.98 -7.52 15.33
C THR A 20 2.66 -6.15 15.30
N SER A 21 2.98 -5.59 14.14
CA SER A 21 3.60 -4.25 14.06
C SER A 21 2.63 -3.16 14.54
N ALA A 22 3.17 -2.08 15.13
CA ALA A 22 2.38 -0.96 15.63
C ALA A 22 1.45 -0.38 14.55
N LEU A 23 1.94 -0.26 13.30
CA LEU A 23 1.14 0.20 12.16
C LEU A 23 -0.03 -0.76 11.84
N ALA A 24 0.20 -2.07 11.84
CA ALA A 24 -0.85 -3.04 11.54
C ALA A 24 -1.93 -3.05 12.64
N ILE A 25 -1.53 -2.97 13.91
CA ILE A 25 -2.47 -2.85 15.03
C ILE A 25 -3.28 -1.55 14.94
N TRP A 26 -2.63 -0.43 14.61
CA TRP A 26 -3.33 0.84 14.39
C TRP A 26 -4.39 0.69 13.27
N GLN A 27 -4.03 0.08 12.14
CA GLN A 27 -4.94 -0.14 11.02
C GLN A 27 -6.13 -1.00 11.41
N SER A 28 -5.91 -2.09 12.15
CA SER A 28 -6.99 -2.97 12.64
C SER A 28 -7.91 -2.24 13.61
N ARG A 29 -7.37 -1.45 14.54
CA ARG A 29 -8.17 -0.62 15.45
C ARG A 29 -9.00 0.43 14.71
N HIS A 30 -8.45 1.03 13.65
CA HIS A 30 -9.16 1.99 12.81
C HIS A 30 -10.37 1.34 12.11
N ILE A 31 -10.22 0.13 11.58
CA ILE A 31 -11.32 -0.63 10.97
C ILE A 31 -12.36 -1.02 12.02
N ILE A 32 -11.95 -1.46 13.21
CA ILE A 32 -12.87 -1.76 14.32
C ILE A 32 -13.70 -0.52 14.66
N ALA A 33 -13.08 0.64 14.85
CA ALA A 33 -13.78 1.88 15.15
C ALA A 33 -14.79 2.27 14.06
N ALA A 34 -14.43 2.11 12.79
CA ALA A 34 -15.34 2.36 11.67
C ALA A 34 -16.54 1.40 11.67
N LEU A 35 -16.30 0.11 11.89
CA LEU A 35 -17.36 -0.91 11.98
C LEU A 35 -18.29 -0.65 13.16
N GLN A 36 -17.75 -0.34 14.35
CA GLN A 36 -18.54 -0.04 15.54
C GLN A 36 -19.34 1.26 15.43
N THR A 37 -18.82 2.23 14.66
CA THR A 37 -19.57 3.45 14.32
C THR A 37 -20.75 3.14 13.41
N ALA A 38 -20.54 2.29 12.40
CA ALA A 38 -21.59 1.88 11.46
C ALA A 38 -22.60 0.91 12.10
N TRP A 39 -22.13 0.05 13.01
CA TRP A 39 -22.90 -1.02 13.65
C TRP A 39 -22.72 -0.95 15.17
N PRO A 40 -23.46 -0.06 15.90
CA PRO A 40 -23.41 0.03 17.35
C PRO A 40 -23.75 -1.31 18.01
N GLY A 41 -22.90 -1.72 18.96
CA GLY A 41 -23.03 -3.00 19.65
C GLY A 41 -22.29 -4.16 18.96
N LEU A 42 -21.61 -3.96 17.83
CA LEU A 42 -20.72 -4.97 17.25
C LEU A 42 -19.46 -5.13 18.11
N GLU A 43 -19.23 -6.34 18.58
CA GLU A 43 -18.01 -6.70 19.31
C GLU A 43 -16.90 -7.09 18.32
N CYS A 44 -15.71 -6.53 18.52
CA CYS A 44 -14.56 -6.84 17.66
C CYS A 44 -13.35 -7.15 18.53
N GLU A 45 -12.62 -8.20 18.15
CA GLU A 45 -11.36 -8.56 18.77
C GLU A 45 -10.25 -8.66 17.72
N ILE A 46 -9.00 -8.46 18.15
CA ILE A 46 -7.82 -8.61 17.28
C ILE A 46 -7.11 -9.90 17.66
N GLU A 47 -6.88 -10.75 16.65
CA GLU A 47 -6.01 -11.91 16.75
C GLU A 47 -4.66 -11.61 16.08
N PRO A 48 -3.54 -11.68 16.82
CA PRO A 48 -2.23 -11.35 16.29
C PRO A 48 -1.64 -12.49 15.46
N PHE A 49 -1.03 -12.15 14.33
CA PHE A 49 -0.29 -13.06 13.43
C PHE A 49 1.13 -12.57 13.22
N VAL A 50 2.08 -13.49 13.23
CA VAL A 50 3.47 -13.24 12.84
C VAL A 50 3.69 -13.85 11.47
N THR A 51 3.91 -13.01 10.46
CA THR A 51 4.08 -13.46 9.07
C THR A 51 5.52 -13.83 8.75
N GLN A 52 5.71 -14.57 7.65
CA GLN A 52 7.05 -14.91 7.16
C GLN A 52 7.87 -13.65 6.84
N GLY A 53 7.24 -12.62 6.29
CA GLY A 53 7.88 -11.34 6.02
C GLY A 53 8.33 -10.58 7.28
N ASP A 54 7.69 -10.82 8.42
CA ASP A 54 8.11 -10.26 9.72
C ASP A 54 9.32 -11.00 10.31
N LYS A 55 9.48 -12.29 10.01
CA LYS A 55 10.58 -13.12 10.50
C LYS A 55 11.87 -12.94 9.68
N THR A 56 11.76 -12.72 8.37
CA THR A 56 12.91 -12.66 7.46
C THR A 56 13.33 -11.20 7.26
N LEU A 57 14.30 -10.75 8.05
CA LEU A 57 14.83 -9.37 8.00
C LEU A 57 16.21 -9.26 7.37
N ASP A 58 16.87 -10.37 7.12
CA ASP A 58 18.26 -10.50 6.66
C ASP A 58 18.44 -10.45 5.13
N ARG A 59 17.33 -10.57 4.37
CA ARG A 59 17.35 -10.56 2.89
C ARG A 59 16.47 -9.46 2.31
N PRO A 60 16.85 -8.86 1.16
CA PRO A 60 16.00 -7.91 0.42
C PRO A 60 14.68 -8.58 -0.03
N LEU A 61 13.57 -7.83 -0.02
CA LEU A 61 12.24 -8.34 -0.43
C LEU A 61 12.23 -8.98 -1.84
N PRO A 62 12.90 -8.38 -2.86
CA PRO A 62 12.95 -8.98 -4.19
C PRO A 62 13.62 -10.37 -4.25
N GLU A 63 14.58 -10.65 -3.35
CA GLU A 63 15.31 -11.92 -3.30
C GLU A 63 14.56 -13.02 -2.56
N ILE A 64 13.68 -12.66 -1.62
CA ILE A 64 12.90 -13.63 -0.85
C ILE A 64 11.85 -14.28 -1.76
N GLY A 65 11.41 -13.56 -2.78
CA GLY A 65 10.46 -14.03 -3.80
C GLY A 65 9.20 -14.67 -3.19
N GLY A 66 8.05 -14.47 -3.82
CA GLY A 66 6.83 -15.15 -3.43
C GLY A 66 5.68 -14.19 -3.17
N LYS A 67 4.53 -14.51 -3.78
CA LYS A 67 3.26 -13.88 -3.45
C LYS A 67 2.91 -14.25 -2.00
N GLY A 68 2.49 -13.28 -1.20
CA GLY A 68 1.90 -13.56 0.11
C GLY A 68 2.84 -13.52 1.33
N LEU A 69 4.07 -12.97 1.23
CA LEU A 69 5.01 -12.86 2.36
C LEU A 69 4.42 -12.22 3.64
N PHE A 70 3.43 -11.35 3.48
CA PHE A 70 2.77 -10.65 4.58
C PHE A 70 1.30 -10.99 4.73
N THR A 71 0.76 -11.89 3.89
CA THR A 71 -0.69 -12.18 3.84
C THR A 71 -1.03 -13.64 4.07
N LEU A 72 -0.13 -14.59 3.75
CA LEU A 72 -0.42 -16.03 3.73
C LEU A 72 -0.97 -16.57 5.05
N GLU A 73 -0.41 -16.17 6.19
CA GLU A 73 -0.85 -16.62 7.50
C GLU A 73 -2.25 -16.08 7.84
N LEU A 74 -2.54 -14.83 7.47
CA LEU A 74 -3.85 -14.21 7.60
C LEU A 74 -4.88 -14.86 6.66
N GLU A 75 -4.51 -15.09 5.41
CA GLU A 75 -5.35 -15.79 4.43
C GLU A 75 -5.71 -17.21 4.87
N ASN A 76 -4.76 -17.94 5.46
CA ASN A 76 -5.03 -19.25 6.03
C ASN A 76 -5.97 -19.16 7.24
N GLY A 77 -5.79 -18.15 8.10
CA GLY A 77 -6.71 -17.87 9.20
C GLY A 77 -8.14 -17.61 8.74
N LEU A 78 -8.32 -16.83 7.64
CA LEU A 78 -9.63 -16.60 7.01
C LEU A 78 -10.25 -17.90 6.47
N ARG A 79 -9.49 -18.70 5.70
CA ARG A 79 -9.98 -19.97 5.12
C ARG A 79 -10.37 -20.99 6.18
N GLN A 80 -9.66 -21.01 7.32
CA GLN A 80 -9.93 -21.90 8.45
C GLN A 80 -11.07 -21.40 9.34
N GLY A 81 -11.64 -20.22 9.08
CA GLY A 81 -12.66 -19.61 9.95
C GLY A 81 -12.15 -19.19 11.33
N ARG A 82 -10.84 -19.09 11.51
CA ARG A 82 -10.20 -18.65 12.74
C ARG A 82 -10.36 -17.14 12.94
N ILE A 83 -10.35 -16.39 11.83
CA ILE A 83 -10.66 -14.97 11.77
C ILE A 83 -11.71 -14.70 10.69
N ASP A 84 -12.44 -13.60 10.83
CA ASP A 84 -13.47 -13.17 9.88
C ASP A 84 -12.93 -12.14 8.90
N LEU A 85 -12.01 -11.29 9.36
CA LEU A 85 -11.42 -10.19 8.62
C LEU A 85 -9.90 -10.18 8.73
N ALA A 86 -9.22 -9.74 7.67
CA ALA A 86 -7.81 -9.38 7.70
C ALA A 86 -7.64 -7.96 7.13
N VAL A 87 -6.87 -7.13 7.85
CA VAL A 87 -6.66 -5.72 7.48
C VAL A 87 -5.28 -5.55 6.87
N HIS A 88 -5.24 -4.90 5.70
CA HIS A 88 -4.01 -4.71 4.94
C HIS A 88 -3.85 -3.27 4.46
N SER A 89 -2.60 -2.80 4.35
CA SER A 89 -2.30 -1.72 3.42
C SER A 89 -2.51 -2.26 2.00
N LEU A 90 -3.37 -1.64 1.21
CA LEU A 90 -3.78 -2.18 -0.10
C LEU A 90 -2.59 -2.41 -1.04
N LYS A 91 -1.59 -1.55 -1.01
CA LYS A 91 -0.37 -1.67 -1.84
C LYS A 91 0.44 -2.94 -1.59
N ASP A 92 0.25 -3.58 -0.43
CA ASP A 92 0.99 -4.79 -0.03
C ASP A 92 0.22 -6.07 -0.41
N LEU A 93 -1.06 -5.95 -0.85
CA LEU A 93 -1.86 -7.05 -1.37
C LEU A 93 -1.52 -7.34 -2.84
N PRO A 94 -1.40 -8.62 -3.24
CA PRO A 94 -1.34 -9.00 -4.65
C PRO A 94 -2.50 -8.42 -5.46
N VAL A 95 -2.29 -8.20 -6.76
CA VAL A 95 -3.36 -7.66 -7.63
C VAL A 95 -4.50 -8.65 -7.86
N ASP A 96 -4.20 -9.95 -7.81
CA ASP A 96 -5.20 -11.01 -7.90
C ASP A 96 -5.67 -11.39 -6.49
N ASP A 97 -6.95 -11.62 -6.33
CA ASP A 97 -7.50 -12.14 -5.08
C ASP A 97 -7.02 -13.58 -4.82
N ALA A 98 -6.74 -13.89 -3.57
CA ALA A 98 -6.39 -15.25 -3.16
C ALA A 98 -7.63 -16.17 -3.26
N PRO A 99 -7.49 -17.44 -3.72
CA PRO A 99 -8.62 -18.35 -3.88
C PRO A 99 -9.52 -18.46 -2.64
N GLY A 100 -10.82 -18.27 -2.82
CA GLY A 100 -11.85 -18.30 -1.77
C GLY A 100 -11.91 -17.06 -0.88
N LEU A 101 -11.09 -16.04 -1.15
CA LEU A 101 -11.05 -14.78 -0.41
C LEU A 101 -11.35 -13.61 -1.36
N THR A 102 -11.77 -12.50 -0.79
CA THR A 102 -11.97 -11.25 -1.54
C THR A 102 -11.68 -10.03 -0.68
N VAL A 103 -11.42 -8.91 -1.33
CA VAL A 103 -11.38 -7.60 -0.67
C VAL A 103 -12.82 -7.10 -0.52
N GLY A 104 -13.42 -7.32 0.65
CA GLY A 104 -14.81 -6.95 0.94
C GLY A 104 -15.02 -5.45 1.13
N ALA A 105 -13.99 -4.70 1.53
CA ALA A 105 -14.05 -3.23 1.61
C ALA A 105 -12.70 -2.56 1.35
N ILE A 106 -12.76 -1.41 0.68
CA ILE A 106 -11.70 -0.41 0.65
C ILE A 106 -12.14 0.75 1.54
N VAL A 107 -11.35 1.05 2.59
CA VAL A 107 -11.75 1.98 3.64
C VAL A 107 -10.86 3.22 3.61
N GLY A 108 -11.38 4.30 3.06
CA GLY A 108 -10.72 5.59 3.02
C GLY A 108 -9.35 5.58 2.33
N ARG A 109 -8.77 6.75 2.19
CA ARG A 109 -7.42 6.92 1.66
C ARG A 109 -6.70 8.03 2.40
N ALA A 110 -5.61 7.71 3.08
CA ALA A 110 -4.71 8.69 3.68
C ALA A 110 -3.83 9.35 2.59
N ASP A 111 -3.00 10.33 2.99
CA ASP A 111 -2.06 10.98 2.09
C ASP A 111 -1.23 9.93 1.34
N VAL A 112 -1.24 10.02 0.02
CA VAL A 112 -0.63 9.06 -0.88
C VAL A 112 0.87 9.29 -1.09
N ARG A 113 1.38 10.47 -0.70
CA ARG A 113 2.77 10.87 -0.94
C ARG A 113 3.76 9.97 -0.22
N ASP A 114 4.96 9.97 -0.73
CA ASP A 114 6.12 9.51 0.01
C ASP A 114 6.74 10.71 0.75
N VAL A 115 7.41 10.43 1.86
CA VAL A 115 8.13 11.41 2.67
C VAL A 115 9.58 11.02 2.82
N LEU A 116 10.43 12.03 2.87
CA LEU A 116 11.85 11.90 3.22
C LEU A 116 12.01 12.07 4.73
N VAL A 117 12.73 11.15 5.35
CA VAL A 117 13.29 11.32 6.69
C VAL A 117 14.80 11.34 6.54
N ALA A 118 15.44 12.42 6.94
CA ALA A 118 16.87 12.62 6.80
C ALA A 118 17.50 13.07 8.12
N LYS A 119 18.73 12.63 8.34
CA LYS A 119 19.53 13.12 9.47
C LYS A 119 19.70 14.63 9.35
N GLY A 120 19.48 15.33 10.45
CA GLY A 120 19.57 16.79 10.47
C GLY A 120 18.43 17.54 9.79
N GLY A 121 17.35 16.84 9.38
CA GLY A 121 16.17 17.47 8.75
C GLY A 121 16.41 17.97 7.32
N LEU A 122 17.44 17.47 6.63
CA LEU A 122 17.79 17.87 5.27
C LEU A 122 16.69 17.54 4.27
N THR A 123 16.48 18.41 3.29
CA THR A 123 15.61 18.12 2.14
C THR A 123 16.35 17.27 1.10
N LEU A 124 15.62 16.74 0.10
CA LEU A 124 16.22 15.97 -1.00
C LEU A 124 17.29 16.79 -1.78
N ALA A 125 17.07 18.09 -1.90
CA ALA A 125 18.00 18.99 -2.57
C ALA A 125 19.26 19.23 -1.74
N ASP A 126 19.14 19.26 -0.41
CA ASP A 126 20.25 19.55 0.52
C ASP A 126 21.10 18.32 0.83
N LEU A 127 20.67 17.12 0.47
CA LEU A 127 21.48 15.92 0.65
C LEU A 127 22.81 16.03 -0.14
N PRO A 128 23.97 15.75 0.49
CA PRO A 128 25.25 15.80 -0.20
C PRO A 128 25.33 14.80 -1.35
N ALA A 129 26.18 15.08 -2.32
CA ALA A 129 26.46 14.12 -3.40
C ALA A 129 27.01 12.81 -2.80
N GLY A 130 26.53 11.67 -3.30
CA GLY A 130 26.88 10.35 -2.79
C GLY A 130 26.15 9.97 -1.49
N ALA A 131 25.25 10.79 -0.96
CA ALA A 131 24.50 10.48 0.27
C ALA A 131 23.82 9.10 0.18
N LEU A 132 23.91 8.34 1.26
CA LEU A 132 23.38 6.98 1.37
C LEU A 132 21.92 6.98 1.75
N LEU A 133 21.04 6.64 0.81
CA LEU A 133 19.59 6.59 1.01
C LEU A 133 19.07 5.16 1.14
N GLY A 134 18.34 4.90 2.23
CA GLY A 134 17.75 3.60 2.54
C GLY A 134 16.39 3.39 1.86
N THR A 135 16.31 2.47 0.88
CA THR A 135 15.03 1.98 0.34
C THR A 135 15.17 0.58 -0.24
N SER A 136 14.16 -0.28 -0.02
CA SER A 136 14.05 -1.60 -0.67
C SER A 136 13.00 -1.58 -1.79
N SER A 137 12.45 -0.41 -2.12
CA SER A 137 11.44 -0.26 -3.17
C SER A 137 12.09 0.18 -4.48
N LEU A 138 12.02 -0.67 -5.50
CA LEU A 138 12.54 -0.34 -6.84
C LEU A 138 11.85 0.88 -7.43
N ARG A 139 10.55 1.07 -7.17
CA ARG A 139 9.80 2.29 -7.56
C ARG A 139 10.42 3.56 -7.00
N ARG A 140 10.78 3.56 -5.70
CA ARG A 140 11.40 4.71 -5.04
C ARG A 140 12.82 4.93 -5.53
N GLN A 141 13.60 3.86 -5.63
CA GLN A 141 14.97 3.91 -6.17
C GLN A 141 14.99 4.54 -7.55
N ALA A 142 14.21 4.01 -8.48
CA ALA A 142 14.18 4.47 -9.87
C ALA A 142 13.82 5.96 -9.98
N GLN A 143 12.76 6.40 -9.29
CA GLN A 143 12.33 7.80 -9.34
C GLN A 143 13.31 8.75 -8.63
N LEU A 144 13.97 8.30 -7.55
CA LEU A 144 15.02 9.09 -6.92
C LEU A 144 16.23 9.28 -7.82
N LEU A 145 16.73 8.18 -8.40
CA LEU A 145 17.91 8.23 -9.28
C LEU A 145 17.65 9.03 -10.55
N ALA A 146 16.39 9.09 -11.01
CA ALA A 146 16.02 9.96 -12.14
C ALA A 146 16.17 11.46 -11.85
N VAL A 147 16.02 11.88 -10.59
CA VAL A 147 16.15 13.30 -10.18
C VAL A 147 17.47 13.60 -9.46
N ARG A 148 18.08 12.59 -8.83
CA ARG A 148 19.35 12.67 -8.08
C ARG A 148 20.21 11.43 -8.38
N PRO A 149 20.79 11.36 -9.59
CA PRO A 149 21.62 10.21 -10.02
C PRO A 149 22.93 10.07 -9.24
N ASP A 150 23.28 11.07 -8.48
CA ASP A 150 24.47 11.12 -7.62
C ASP A 150 24.26 10.39 -6.28
N LEU A 151 23.03 10.01 -5.90
CA LEU A 151 22.76 9.34 -4.62
C LEU A 151 23.16 7.85 -4.65
N THR A 152 23.57 7.36 -3.49
CA THR A 152 23.82 5.92 -3.29
C THR A 152 22.60 5.27 -2.64
N ILE A 153 22.05 4.24 -3.28
CA ILE A 153 20.87 3.52 -2.76
C ILE A 153 21.31 2.22 -2.10
N ARG A 154 20.82 1.97 -0.89
CA ARG A 154 21.01 0.70 -0.17
C ARG A 154 19.70 0.22 0.42
N SER A 155 19.47 -1.11 0.36
CA SER A 155 18.26 -1.72 0.93
C SER A 155 18.18 -1.45 2.44
N ILE A 156 16.99 -1.08 2.93
CA ILE A 156 16.67 -0.91 4.33
C ILE A 156 15.47 -1.78 4.71
N ARG A 157 15.59 -2.54 5.79
CA ARG A 157 14.53 -3.42 6.31
C ARG A 157 14.09 -2.97 7.71
N GLY A 158 12.92 -3.45 8.10
CA GLY A 158 12.25 -3.14 9.36
C GLY A 158 10.92 -2.41 9.14
N ASN A 159 10.18 -2.21 10.22
CA ASN A 159 8.96 -1.39 10.24
C ASN A 159 9.29 0.11 10.11
N VAL A 160 8.27 0.97 10.14
CA VAL A 160 8.43 2.43 10.00
C VAL A 160 9.40 2.98 11.06
N GLU A 161 9.17 2.64 12.32
CA GLU A 161 9.96 3.12 13.46
C GLU A 161 11.42 2.67 13.37
N THR A 162 11.65 1.40 13.01
CA THR A 162 13.00 0.85 12.83
C THR A 162 13.77 1.58 11.73
N ARG A 163 13.13 1.90 10.60
CA ARG A 163 13.79 2.60 9.50
C ARG A 163 14.11 4.05 9.86
N ILE A 164 13.20 4.74 10.56
CA ILE A 164 13.44 6.08 11.09
C ILE A 164 14.63 6.04 12.05
N HIS A 165 14.62 5.10 12.98
CA HIS A 165 15.71 4.93 13.95
C HIS A 165 17.07 4.73 13.26
N LYS A 166 17.17 3.79 12.31
CA LYS A 166 18.40 3.53 11.55
C LYS A 166 18.93 4.78 10.86
N THR A 167 18.04 5.59 10.29
CA THR A 167 18.41 6.83 9.61
C THR A 167 18.92 7.88 10.60
N LEU A 168 18.18 8.14 11.66
CA LEU A 168 18.54 9.18 12.63
C LEU A 168 19.82 8.83 13.41
N HIS A 169 20.14 7.54 13.57
CA HIS A 169 21.37 7.06 14.21
C HIS A 169 22.54 6.87 13.23
N GLY A 170 22.38 7.25 11.96
CA GLY A 170 23.49 7.38 11.01
C GLY A 170 23.88 6.11 10.26
N GLU A 171 23.03 5.06 10.27
CA GLU A 171 23.23 3.92 9.35
C GLU A 171 22.94 4.32 7.90
N TYR A 172 22.10 5.36 7.70
CA TYR A 172 21.74 5.99 6.43
C TYR A 172 21.69 7.51 6.62
N ASP A 173 21.94 8.27 5.56
CA ASP A 173 21.76 9.73 5.59
C ASP A 173 20.28 10.11 5.48
N ALA A 174 19.50 9.31 4.72
CA ALA A 174 18.07 9.48 4.57
C ALA A 174 17.35 8.15 4.28
N THR A 175 16.03 8.15 4.46
CA THR A 175 15.13 7.06 4.02
C THR A 175 13.82 7.61 3.49
N LEU A 176 13.15 6.82 2.63
CA LEU A 176 11.81 7.12 2.12
C LEU A 176 10.77 6.24 2.78
N LEU A 177 9.69 6.86 3.24
CA LEU A 177 8.55 6.20 3.83
C LEU A 177 7.24 6.67 3.17
N ALA A 178 6.17 5.88 3.24
CA ALA A 178 4.85 6.35 2.86
C ALA A 178 4.30 7.25 3.98
N ALA A 179 3.85 8.45 3.62
CA ALA A 179 3.27 9.42 4.55
C ALA A 179 2.21 8.79 5.44
N ALA A 180 1.26 8.04 4.85
CA ALA A 180 0.21 7.35 5.58
C ALA A 180 0.72 6.48 6.75
N GLY A 181 1.88 5.83 6.60
CA GLY A 181 2.47 5.01 7.66
C GLY A 181 3.04 5.85 8.79
N VAL A 182 3.74 6.93 8.45
CA VAL A 182 4.36 7.86 9.41
C VAL A 182 3.28 8.58 10.22
N THR A 183 2.29 9.17 9.53
CA THR A 183 1.18 9.91 10.15
C THR A 183 0.30 9.04 11.04
N ARG A 184 -0.01 7.81 10.61
CA ARG A 184 -0.80 6.86 11.43
C ARG A 184 -0.12 6.50 12.75
N LEU A 185 1.20 6.58 12.81
CA LEU A 185 1.98 6.35 14.02
C LEU A 185 2.26 7.63 14.82
N GLY A 186 1.80 8.81 14.35
CA GLY A 186 2.06 10.10 15.02
C GLY A 186 3.52 10.53 14.94
N LEU A 187 4.24 10.09 13.90
CA LEU A 187 5.67 10.35 13.71
C LEU A 187 5.95 11.50 12.72
N ASP A 188 4.96 12.37 12.47
CA ASP A 188 5.05 13.47 11.49
C ASP A 188 6.23 14.41 11.79
N GLY A 189 6.59 14.60 13.06
CA GLY A 189 7.73 15.40 13.47
C GLY A 189 9.10 14.87 13.00
N GLN A 190 9.15 13.65 12.46
CA GLN A 190 10.37 13.06 11.89
C GLN A 190 10.49 13.29 10.37
N ILE A 191 9.46 13.89 9.75
CA ILE A 191 9.42 14.13 8.31
C ILE A 191 10.28 15.35 8.00
N SER A 192 11.33 15.16 7.21
CA SER A 192 12.17 16.25 6.69
C SER A 192 11.53 16.92 5.47
N GLN A 193 10.88 16.15 4.61
CA GLN A 193 10.25 16.67 3.40
C GLN A 193 9.09 15.77 2.93
N TRP A 194 7.99 16.39 2.53
CA TRP A 194 6.90 15.77 1.77
C TRP A 194 7.26 15.84 0.29
N LEU A 195 7.36 14.69 -0.38
CA LEU A 195 7.70 14.68 -1.80
C LEU A 195 6.44 14.92 -2.65
N SER A 196 6.56 15.78 -3.64
CA SER A 196 5.46 16.02 -4.58
C SER A 196 5.24 14.80 -5.49
N LEU A 197 4.05 14.69 -6.09
CA LEU A 197 3.71 13.58 -6.99
C LEU A 197 4.49 13.63 -8.32
N GLU A 198 5.02 14.79 -8.68
CA GLU A 198 5.90 14.97 -9.82
C GLU A 198 7.25 14.29 -9.59
N VAL A 199 7.78 14.40 -8.35
CA VAL A 199 9.06 13.80 -7.94
C VAL A 199 8.90 12.31 -7.62
N MET A 200 7.80 11.95 -6.95
CA MET A 200 7.60 10.58 -6.44
C MET A 200 6.14 10.15 -6.57
N LEU A 201 5.81 9.52 -7.70
CA LEU A 201 4.50 8.92 -7.89
C LEU A 201 4.36 7.68 -6.98
N PRO A 202 3.27 7.57 -6.19
CA PRO A 202 3.12 6.53 -5.18
C PRO A 202 2.97 5.12 -5.76
N ALA A 203 3.09 4.11 -4.90
CA ALA A 203 2.73 2.75 -5.28
C ALA A 203 1.22 2.64 -5.51
N PRO A 204 0.75 1.79 -6.45
CA PRO A 204 -0.67 1.52 -6.64
C PRO A 204 -1.33 1.11 -5.32
N GLY A 205 -2.42 1.80 -4.94
CA GLY A 205 -3.13 1.58 -3.68
C GLY A 205 -2.47 2.18 -2.44
N GLN A 206 -1.39 2.96 -2.55
CA GLN A 206 -0.77 3.61 -1.39
C GLN A 206 -1.75 4.53 -0.67
N GLY A 207 -1.75 4.47 0.66
CA GLY A 207 -2.65 5.24 1.52
C GLY A 207 -3.99 4.54 1.83
N ALA A 208 -4.49 3.66 0.96
CA ALA A 208 -5.74 2.94 1.15
C ALA A 208 -5.58 1.71 2.08
N LEU A 209 -6.63 1.43 2.85
CA LEU A 209 -6.78 0.21 3.62
C LEU A 209 -7.74 -0.74 2.92
N ALA A 210 -7.36 -2.01 2.85
CA ALA A 210 -8.19 -3.11 2.36
C ALA A 210 -8.58 -4.02 3.52
N VAL A 211 -9.84 -4.45 3.53
CA VAL A 211 -10.34 -5.46 4.45
C VAL A 211 -10.69 -6.70 3.65
N GLN A 212 -9.92 -7.77 3.86
CA GLN A 212 -10.11 -9.06 3.19
C GLN A 212 -10.97 -9.97 4.06
N CYS A 213 -11.84 -10.76 3.42
CA CYS A 213 -12.69 -11.75 4.08
C CYS A 213 -12.90 -12.96 3.15
N ARG A 214 -13.62 -13.98 3.61
CA ARG A 214 -14.09 -15.07 2.75
C ARG A 214 -15.07 -14.55 1.70
N ALA A 215 -14.94 -15.01 0.47
CA ALA A 215 -15.75 -14.55 -0.66
C ALA A 215 -17.22 -14.98 -0.55
N ASP A 216 -17.51 -16.06 0.18
CA ASP A 216 -18.86 -16.63 0.41
C ASP A 216 -19.48 -16.17 1.76
N ASP A 217 -18.80 -15.36 2.56
CA ASP A 217 -19.31 -14.86 3.83
C ASP A 217 -20.20 -13.63 3.63
N ALA A 218 -21.46 -13.89 3.24
CA ALA A 218 -22.45 -12.84 2.98
C ALA A 218 -22.70 -11.92 4.20
N ARG A 219 -22.58 -12.45 5.43
CA ARG A 219 -22.73 -11.67 6.66
C ARG A 219 -21.61 -10.64 6.77
N THR A 220 -20.37 -11.09 6.68
CA THR A 220 -19.18 -10.23 6.80
C THR A 220 -19.15 -9.19 5.67
N LEU A 221 -19.44 -9.59 4.43
CA LEU A 221 -19.56 -8.68 3.28
C LEU A 221 -20.64 -7.60 3.51
N GLY A 222 -21.80 -7.98 4.06
CA GLY A 222 -22.86 -7.02 4.41
C GLY A 222 -22.46 -6.01 5.47
N LEU A 223 -21.68 -6.42 6.48
CA LEU A 223 -21.12 -5.51 7.49
C LEU A 223 -20.08 -4.56 6.89
N LEU A 224 -19.21 -5.07 6.02
CA LEU A 224 -18.16 -4.31 5.37
C LEU A 224 -18.68 -3.27 4.37
N ALA A 225 -19.84 -3.50 3.76
CA ALA A 225 -20.45 -2.57 2.81
C ALA A 225 -20.69 -1.17 3.43
N ALA A 226 -20.96 -1.11 4.75
CA ALA A 226 -21.20 0.16 5.45
C ALA A 226 -19.94 1.04 5.62
N ILE A 227 -18.75 0.45 5.51
CA ILE A 227 -17.47 1.17 5.63
C ILE A 227 -16.72 1.28 4.30
N HIS A 228 -17.28 0.73 3.23
CA HIS A 228 -16.68 0.76 1.89
C HIS A 228 -16.76 2.16 1.28
N ASN A 229 -15.63 2.65 0.74
CA ASN A 229 -15.55 3.91 0.03
C ASN A 229 -15.45 3.66 -1.49
N GLY A 230 -16.57 3.80 -2.20
CA GLY A 230 -16.67 3.51 -3.62
C GLY A 230 -15.77 4.38 -4.50
N ALA A 231 -15.59 5.67 -4.19
CA ALA A 231 -14.71 6.55 -4.98
C ALA A 231 -13.23 6.14 -4.82
N VAL A 232 -12.79 5.85 -3.60
CA VAL A 232 -11.43 5.32 -3.37
C VAL A 232 -11.26 3.97 -4.04
N ALA A 233 -12.27 3.09 -3.96
CA ALA A 233 -12.23 1.77 -4.60
C ALA A 233 -12.04 1.87 -6.12
N GLN A 234 -12.81 2.76 -6.80
CA GLN A 234 -12.64 3.01 -8.23
C GLN A 234 -11.22 3.49 -8.57
N ALA A 235 -10.71 4.48 -7.83
CA ALA A 235 -9.37 5.01 -8.04
C ALA A 235 -8.29 3.93 -7.91
N VAL A 236 -8.28 3.20 -6.79
CA VAL A 236 -7.24 2.18 -6.56
C VAL A 236 -7.39 0.96 -7.46
N THR A 237 -8.61 0.68 -7.95
CA THR A 237 -8.83 -0.36 -8.97
C THR A 237 -8.17 0.02 -10.28
N ALA A 238 -8.27 1.28 -10.73
CA ALA A 238 -7.58 1.75 -11.93
C ALA A 238 -6.05 1.67 -11.79
N GLU A 239 -5.51 2.07 -10.63
CA GLU A 239 -4.08 1.95 -10.33
C GLU A 239 -3.59 0.49 -10.36
N ARG A 240 -4.35 -0.42 -9.76
CA ARG A 240 -4.04 -1.86 -9.71
C ARG A 240 -4.20 -2.52 -11.08
N ALA A 241 -5.17 -2.09 -11.88
CA ALA A 241 -5.33 -2.55 -13.27
C ALA A 241 -4.14 -2.12 -14.14
N PHE A 242 -3.62 -0.91 -13.96
CA PHE A 242 -2.38 -0.46 -14.59
C PHE A 242 -1.18 -1.36 -14.23
N LEU A 243 -0.98 -1.65 -12.93
CA LEU A 243 0.07 -2.54 -12.47
C LEU A 243 -0.10 -3.97 -13.03
N SER A 244 -1.33 -4.50 -13.00
CA SER A 244 -1.65 -5.83 -13.53
C SER A 244 -1.34 -5.93 -15.02
N GLY A 245 -1.72 -4.91 -15.79
CA GLY A 245 -1.44 -4.84 -17.22
C GLY A 245 0.05 -4.84 -17.57
N LEU A 246 0.91 -4.42 -16.65
CA LEU A 246 2.39 -4.46 -16.79
C LEU A 246 3.02 -5.78 -16.31
N GLY A 247 2.21 -6.79 -16.01
CA GLY A 247 2.68 -8.11 -15.53
C GLY A 247 2.54 -8.32 -14.03
N GLY A 248 2.09 -7.31 -13.29
CA GLY A 248 1.82 -7.38 -11.84
C GLY A 248 3.09 -7.58 -11.02
N GLY A 249 3.03 -7.24 -9.73
CA GLY A 249 4.10 -7.53 -8.77
C GLY A 249 4.60 -6.29 -8.03
N CYS A 250 4.78 -6.47 -6.71
CA CYS A 250 5.30 -5.40 -5.83
C CYS A 250 6.78 -5.08 -6.08
N SER A 251 7.46 -5.87 -6.92
CA SER A 251 8.89 -5.75 -7.23
C SER A 251 9.18 -4.98 -8.52
N LEU A 252 8.16 -4.41 -9.16
CA LEU A 252 8.36 -3.59 -10.35
C LEU A 252 8.55 -2.11 -9.99
N PRO A 253 9.37 -1.36 -10.74
CA PRO A 253 9.56 0.08 -10.57
C PRO A 253 8.38 0.86 -11.18
N VAL A 254 7.17 0.58 -10.69
CA VAL A 254 5.89 1.11 -11.17
C VAL A 254 5.24 1.99 -10.11
N GLY A 255 4.86 3.21 -10.50
CA GLY A 255 4.02 4.11 -9.73
C GLY A 255 2.65 4.28 -10.40
N ALA A 256 1.59 4.48 -9.60
CA ALA A 256 0.29 4.88 -10.13
C ALA A 256 -0.49 5.67 -9.09
N TYR A 257 -1.20 6.67 -9.57
CA TYR A 257 -2.11 7.47 -8.75
C TYR A 257 -3.36 7.87 -9.53
N ALA A 258 -4.52 7.59 -8.96
CA ALA A 258 -5.79 7.99 -9.52
C ALA A 258 -6.65 8.76 -8.54
N ILE A 259 -7.47 9.66 -9.08
CA ILE A 259 -8.55 10.35 -8.39
C ILE A 259 -9.85 10.19 -9.15
N VAL A 260 -10.96 10.26 -8.43
CA VAL A 260 -12.31 10.32 -9.03
C VAL A 260 -12.85 11.72 -8.83
N SER A 261 -13.19 12.39 -9.92
CA SER A 261 -13.79 13.73 -9.92
C SER A 261 -14.96 13.78 -10.87
N ALA A 262 -16.11 14.21 -10.39
CA ALA A 262 -17.36 14.30 -11.17
C ALA A 262 -17.71 12.97 -11.93
N GLY A 263 -17.46 11.82 -11.29
CA GLY A 263 -17.74 10.49 -11.87
C GLY A 263 -16.71 10.01 -12.90
N THR A 264 -15.67 10.79 -13.16
CA THR A 264 -14.56 10.44 -14.06
C THR A 264 -13.32 10.11 -13.25
N ILE A 265 -12.65 9.03 -13.62
CA ILE A 265 -11.38 8.63 -13.04
C ILE A 265 -10.25 9.27 -13.85
N HIS A 266 -9.32 9.92 -13.17
CA HIS A 266 -8.09 10.44 -13.75
C HIS A 266 -6.94 9.62 -13.21
N LEU A 267 -6.16 8.98 -14.08
CA LEU A 267 -5.06 8.09 -13.71
C LEU A 267 -3.76 8.59 -14.32
N THR A 268 -2.74 8.72 -13.49
CA THR A 268 -1.34 8.88 -13.88
C THR A 268 -0.61 7.58 -13.55
N GLY A 269 0.08 6.99 -14.54
CA GLY A 269 0.94 5.83 -14.39
C GLY A 269 2.40 6.18 -14.70
N LEU A 270 3.33 5.50 -14.05
CA LEU A 270 4.77 5.66 -14.25
C LEU A 270 5.46 4.30 -14.24
N VAL A 271 6.38 4.13 -15.18
CA VAL A 271 7.33 3.01 -15.23
C VAL A 271 8.72 3.59 -15.39
N ALA A 272 9.71 3.08 -14.65
CA ALA A 272 11.07 3.61 -14.74
C ALA A 272 12.12 2.49 -14.77
N ALA A 273 13.25 2.75 -15.37
CA ALA A 273 14.43 1.90 -15.21
C ALA A 273 14.94 2.01 -13.77
N VAL A 274 15.42 0.90 -13.20
CA VAL A 274 15.83 0.84 -11.79
C VAL A 274 16.97 1.81 -11.46
N ASP A 275 17.82 2.10 -12.44
CA ASP A 275 18.93 3.06 -12.37
C ASP A 275 18.50 4.52 -12.61
N GLY A 276 17.22 4.78 -12.86
CA GLY A 276 16.68 6.10 -13.13
C GLY A 276 16.97 6.68 -14.50
N SER A 277 17.66 5.94 -15.38
CA SER A 277 18.09 6.42 -16.70
C SER A 277 16.94 6.73 -17.65
N ARG A 278 15.78 6.09 -17.48
CA ARG A 278 14.60 6.31 -18.30
C ARG A 278 13.32 6.22 -17.45
N VAL A 279 12.42 7.16 -17.67
CA VAL A 279 11.11 7.22 -17.05
C VAL A 279 10.04 7.38 -18.13
N ILE A 280 9.03 6.52 -18.10
CA ILE A 280 7.84 6.58 -18.95
C ILE A 280 6.68 6.99 -18.05
N ARG A 281 6.00 8.09 -18.40
CA ARG A 281 4.79 8.56 -17.71
C ARG A 281 3.63 8.58 -18.70
N VAL A 282 2.50 8.05 -18.28
CA VAL A 282 1.27 8.00 -19.05
C VAL A 282 0.12 8.54 -18.22
N GLU A 283 -0.82 9.23 -18.87
CA GLU A 283 -1.97 9.83 -18.21
C GLU A 283 -3.23 9.62 -19.05
N GLY A 284 -4.35 9.49 -18.38
CA GLY A 284 -5.64 9.36 -19.06
C GLY A 284 -6.82 9.47 -18.10
N SER A 285 -8.01 9.49 -18.68
CA SER A 285 -9.25 9.61 -17.95
C SER A 285 -10.33 8.74 -18.56
N GLY A 286 -11.22 8.21 -17.73
CA GLY A 286 -12.33 7.38 -18.19
C GLY A 286 -13.27 6.98 -17.06
N PRO A 287 -14.45 6.43 -17.38
CA PRO A 287 -15.42 6.01 -16.38
C PRO A 287 -15.17 4.61 -15.82
N SER A 288 -14.48 3.73 -16.58
CA SER A 288 -14.23 2.33 -16.22
C SER A 288 -12.82 2.17 -15.65
N PRO A 289 -12.68 1.83 -14.36
CA PRO A 289 -11.36 1.75 -13.72
C PRO A 289 -10.46 0.67 -14.34
N HIS A 290 -11.01 -0.51 -14.66
CA HIS A 290 -10.25 -1.61 -15.25
C HIS A 290 -9.78 -1.29 -16.67
N GLU A 291 -10.68 -0.76 -17.51
CA GLU A 291 -10.36 -0.42 -18.90
C GLU A 291 -9.33 0.72 -18.96
N LEU A 292 -9.48 1.74 -18.12
CA LEU A 292 -8.54 2.85 -18.06
C LEU A 292 -7.14 2.36 -17.65
N GLY A 293 -7.05 1.56 -16.58
CA GLY A 293 -5.78 1.01 -16.13
C GLY A 293 -5.11 0.13 -17.19
N ALA A 294 -5.87 -0.77 -17.82
CA ALA A 294 -5.37 -1.64 -18.88
C ALA A 294 -4.90 -0.84 -20.11
N SER A 295 -5.69 0.15 -20.55
CA SER A 295 -5.35 1.00 -21.70
C SER A 295 -4.05 1.79 -21.47
N LEU A 296 -3.86 2.35 -20.27
CA LEU A 296 -2.62 3.06 -19.94
C LEU A 296 -1.42 2.12 -19.80
N ALA A 297 -1.63 0.88 -19.34
CA ALA A 297 -0.58 -0.12 -19.35
C ALA A 297 -0.12 -0.45 -20.77
N GLU A 298 -1.04 -0.62 -21.73
CA GLU A 298 -0.70 -0.80 -23.14
C GLU A 298 0.01 0.43 -23.73
N ALA A 299 -0.43 1.65 -23.37
CA ALA A 299 0.24 2.88 -23.77
C ALA A 299 1.67 2.96 -23.23
N ALA A 300 1.93 2.51 -22.00
CA ALA A 300 3.28 2.44 -21.45
C ALA A 300 4.13 1.37 -22.16
N LYS A 301 3.56 0.19 -22.45
CA LYS A 301 4.23 -0.88 -23.21
C LYS A 301 4.65 -0.42 -24.60
N SER A 302 3.78 0.30 -25.31
CA SER A 302 4.10 0.83 -26.65
C SER A 302 5.24 1.84 -26.64
N GLN A 303 5.55 2.44 -25.48
CA GLN A 303 6.70 3.30 -25.24
C GLN A 303 7.94 2.54 -24.76
N GLY A 304 7.90 1.20 -24.69
CA GLY A 304 9.02 0.35 -24.27
C GLY A 304 9.09 0.11 -22.76
N ALA A 305 7.97 0.19 -22.03
CA ALA A 305 7.99 0.01 -20.56
C ALA A 305 8.50 -1.37 -20.12
N LEU A 306 8.25 -2.44 -20.90
CA LEU A 306 8.71 -3.80 -20.55
C LEU A 306 10.23 -3.94 -20.63
N GLU A 307 10.89 -3.16 -21.48
CA GLU A 307 12.36 -3.15 -21.61
C GLU A 307 13.05 -2.59 -20.36
N LEU A 308 12.32 -1.85 -19.51
CA LEU A 308 12.86 -1.22 -18.31
C LEU A 308 12.91 -2.17 -17.09
N PHE A 309 12.37 -3.36 -17.23
CA PHE A 309 12.34 -4.33 -16.12
C PHE A 309 13.58 -5.24 -16.06
N GLY A 310 14.46 -5.18 -17.07
CA GLY A 310 15.73 -5.92 -17.16
C GLY A 310 15.56 -7.31 -17.72
#